data_a181a875bb2874d1a3bf06d21e0fb2d0
#
_entry.id   a181a875bb2874d1a3bf06d21e0fb2d0
#
_cell.length_a   1.000
_cell.length_b   1.000
_cell.length_c   1.000
_cell.angle_alpha   90.00
_cell.angle_beta   90.00
_cell.angle_gamma   90.00
#
_symmetry.space_group_name_H-M   'P 1'
#
loop_
_entity.id
_entity.type
_entity.pdbx_description
1 polymer ?
#
loop_
_entity_poly.entity_id
_entity_poly.type
_entity_poly.pdbx_seq_one_letter_code
_entity_poly.pdbx_strand_id
1 'polypeptide(L)'
;MFGNFRTVARCTALLAAAVAMPAQAAAAQAAEAQCLAPAEVRALATFAMPSVLTGLIDHCTPEVGACGFMTTQGRNLVASYAAYKESAWPTARKAFFRLAGSKSDSSEATAMMAKMPDAALQPFVEGMIGGMIGSKLKPGQCTIADKMMRLLAPLPPENTSELLGTILELAEGDKKSGPGGLAICKS
;
A
#
# COMPACT_ATOMS: atom_id res chain seq x y z
N MET A 1 -13.98 51.47 -65.66
CA MET A 1 -14.49 50.09 -65.77
C MET A 1 -14.14 49.37 -64.49
N PHE A 2 -15.12 49.24 -63.62
CA PHE A 2 -14.99 48.71 -62.26
C PHE A 2 -15.32 47.22 -62.29
N GLY A 3 -14.40 46.36 -61.91
CA GLY A 3 -14.55 44.91 -61.83
C GLY A 3 -14.47 44.44 -60.40
N ASN A 4 -15.50 43.80 -59.92
CA ASN A 4 -15.79 43.23 -58.59
C ASN A 4 -14.69 42.39 -57.99
N PHE A 5 -14.15 42.79 -56.82
CA PHE A 5 -13.44 41.96 -55.88
C PHE A 5 -14.33 41.74 -54.63
N ARG A 6 -15.22 40.83 -54.70
CA ARG A 6 -15.99 40.32 -53.54
C ARG A 6 -16.31 38.84 -53.80
N THR A 7 -15.49 37.95 -53.33
CA THR A 7 -15.85 36.56 -52.93
C THR A 7 -14.60 35.71 -52.69
N VAL A 8 -13.81 35.96 -51.65
CA VAL A 8 -12.94 34.94 -51.07
C VAL A 8 -12.73 35.28 -49.57
N ALA A 9 -13.73 35.07 -48.74
CA ALA A 9 -13.59 35.18 -47.29
C ALA A 9 -14.68 34.37 -46.58
N ARG A 10 -14.74 33.06 -46.79
CA ARG A 10 -15.58 32.17 -45.97
C ARG A 10 -15.14 30.73 -46.20
N CYS A 11 -14.01 30.28 -45.69
CA CYS A 11 -13.64 28.87 -45.53
C CYS A 11 -12.39 28.65 -44.66
N THR A 12 -12.22 29.36 -43.54
CA THR A 12 -11.13 29.08 -42.61
C THR A 12 -11.58 29.17 -41.14
N ALA A 13 -12.67 28.51 -40.78
CA ALA A 13 -13.13 28.52 -39.37
C ALA A 13 -13.71 27.15 -38.96
N LEU A 14 -13.08 26.02 -39.30
CA LEU A 14 -13.57 24.67 -38.89
C LEU A 14 -12.44 23.65 -38.63
N LEU A 15 -11.24 24.08 -38.21
CA LEU A 15 -10.13 23.13 -37.92
C LEU A 15 -9.43 23.36 -36.57
N ALA A 16 -10.09 23.95 -35.58
CA ALA A 16 -9.48 24.20 -34.25
C ALA A 16 -10.12 23.45 -33.09
N ALA A 17 -10.92 22.40 -33.30
CA ALA A 17 -11.65 21.71 -32.23
C ALA A 17 -11.18 20.27 -31.93
N ALA A 18 -10.06 19.80 -32.46
CA ALA A 18 -9.68 18.36 -32.36
C ALA A 18 -8.42 18.06 -31.55
N VAL A 19 -7.84 19.00 -30.77
CA VAL A 19 -6.56 18.76 -30.07
C VAL A 19 -6.67 18.82 -28.53
N ALA A 20 -7.84 19.01 -27.93
CA ALA A 20 -7.98 19.20 -26.48
C ALA A 20 -8.24 17.92 -25.65
N MET A 21 -8.31 16.73 -26.25
CA MET A 21 -8.64 15.48 -25.53
C MET A 21 -7.49 14.62 -24.99
N PRO A 22 -6.20 14.72 -25.35
CA PRO A 22 -5.17 13.84 -24.78
C PRO A 22 -4.66 14.29 -23.41
N ALA A 23 -4.79 15.57 -23.03
CA ALA A 23 -4.22 16.07 -21.78
C ALA A 23 -4.97 15.60 -20.52
N GLN A 24 -6.28 15.42 -20.60
CA GLN A 24 -7.09 14.95 -19.47
C GLN A 24 -6.91 13.46 -19.20
N ALA A 25 -6.76 12.63 -20.23
CA ALA A 25 -6.48 11.21 -20.09
C ALA A 25 -5.08 10.97 -19.48
N ALA A 26 -4.07 11.76 -19.87
CA ALA A 26 -2.73 11.68 -19.31
C ALA A 26 -2.67 12.11 -17.83
N ALA A 27 -3.46 13.12 -17.44
CA ALA A 27 -3.56 13.57 -16.06
C ALA A 27 -4.29 12.56 -15.15
N ALA A 28 -5.33 11.89 -15.68
CA ALA A 28 -6.02 10.82 -14.97
C ALA A 28 -5.12 9.59 -14.76
N GLN A 29 -4.37 9.18 -15.78
CA GLN A 29 -3.39 8.09 -15.67
C GLN A 29 -2.24 8.42 -14.73
N ALA A 30 -1.78 9.66 -14.67
CA ALA A 30 -0.76 10.10 -13.71
C ALA A 30 -1.28 10.11 -12.26
N ALA A 31 -2.55 10.43 -12.04
CA ALA A 31 -3.19 10.37 -10.73
C ALA A 31 -3.37 8.91 -10.25
N GLU A 32 -3.75 7.99 -11.15
CA GLU A 32 -3.80 6.54 -10.86
C GLU A 32 -2.41 5.94 -10.55
N ALA A 33 -1.33 6.51 -11.10
CA ALA A 33 0.02 6.08 -10.80
C ALA A 33 0.49 6.47 -9.38
N GLN A 34 -0.19 7.41 -8.71
CA GLN A 34 0.20 7.94 -7.39
C GLN A 34 -0.57 7.32 -6.23
N CYS A 35 -1.63 6.56 -6.48
CA CYS A 35 -2.42 5.92 -5.44
C CYS A 35 -2.34 4.38 -5.55
N LEU A 36 -2.62 3.68 -4.44
CA LEU A 36 -2.73 2.23 -4.41
C LEU A 36 -4.18 1.81 -4.63
N ALA A 37 -4.41 0.84 -5.51
CA ALA A 37 -5.70 0.20 -5.62
C ALA A 37 -6.06 -0.56 -4.34
N PRO A 38 -7.35 -0.68 -3.94
CA PRO A 38 -7.77 -1.44 -2.76
C PRO A 38 -7.22 -2.87 -2.73
N ALA A 39 -7.15 -3.53 -3.89
CA ALA A 39 -6.55 -4.87 -4.01
C ALA A 39 -5.04 -4.89 -3.70
N GLU A 40 -4.31 -3.83 -4.03
CA GLU A 40 -2.88 -3.69 -3.71
C GLU A 40 -2.66 -3.46 -2.22
N VAL A 41 -3.53 -2.68 -1.58
CA VAL A 41 -3.51 -2.47 -0.13
C VAL A 41 -3.75 -3.78 0.61
N ARG A 42 -4.78 -4.55 0.19
CA ARG A 42 -5.05 -5.88 0.77
C ARG A 42 -3.87 -6.85 0.60
N ALA A 43 -3.29 -6.89 -0.59
CA ALA A 43 -2.13 -7.75 -0.85
C ALA A 43 -0.91 -7.37 0.01
N LEU A 44 -0.64 -6.07 0.17
CA LEU A 44 0.41 -5.59 1.08
C LEU A 44 0.13 -5.98 2.52
N ALA A 45 -1.11 -5.81 2.99
CA ALA A 45 -1.51 -6.19 4.34
C ALA A 45 -1.35 -7.71 4.56
N THR A 46 -1.82 -8.53 3.62
CA THR A 46 -1.67 -9.99 3.69
C THR A 46 -0.21 -10.42 3.74
N PHE A 47 0.63 -9.85 2.88
CA PHE A 47 2.07 -10.14 2.84
C PHE A 47 2.79 -9.68 4.11
N ALA A 48 2.48 -8.48 4.61
CA ALA A 48 3.17 -7.88 5.75
C ALA A 48 2.75 -8.47 7.10
N MET A 49 1.53 -9.02 7.21
CA MET A 49 0.95 -9.44 8.49
C MET A 49 1.82 -10.41 9.28
N PRO A 50 2.40 -11.49 8.71
CA PRO A 50 3.28 -12.39 9.47
C PRO A 50 4.45 -11.66 10.10
N SER A 51 5.09 -10.72 9.36
CA SER A 51 6.24 -9.95 9.85
C SER A 51 5.85 -8.93 10.91
N VAL A 52 4.68 -8.29 10.78
CA VAL A 52 4.10 -7.40 11.79
C VAL A 52 3.85 -8.16 13.08
N LEU A 53 3.17 -9.31 13.01
CA LEU A 53 2.88 -10.14 14.18
C LEU A 53 4.17 -10.67 14.84
N THR A 54 5.15 -11.09 14.04
CA THR A 54 6.45 -11.53 14.55
C THR A 54 7.17 -10.39 15.27
N GLY A 55 7.24 -9.21 14.67
CA GLY A 55 7.85 -8.02 15.30
C GLY A 55 7.16 -7.61 16.59
N LEU A 56 5.82 -7.72 16.68
CA LEU A 56 5.06 -7.51 17.92
C LEU A 56 5.43 -8.55 18.99
N ILE A 57 5.48 -9.83 18.64
CA ILE A 57 5.83 -10.92 19.56
C ILE A 57 7.24 -10.71 20.10
N ASP A 58 8.22 -10.49 19.22
CA ASP A 58 9.62 -10.36 19.61
C ASP A 58 9.84 -9.15 20.52
N HIS A 59 9.14 -8.05 20.26
CA HIS A 59 9.25 -6.83 21.07
C HIS A 59 8.48 -6.94 22.39
N CYS A 60 7.28 -7.50 22.39
CA CYS A 60 6.33 -7.41 23.49
C CYS A 60 6.33 -8.62 24.44
N THR A 61 6.86 -9.78 24.04
CA THR A 61 6.89 -10.97 24.92
C THR A 61 7.49 -10.71 26.31
N PRO A 62 8.60 -9.94 26.47
CA PRO A 62 9.15 -9.64 27.78
C PRO A 62 8.18 -8.86 28.69
N GLU A 63 7.35 -7.98 28.10
CA GLU A 63 6.41 -7.13 28.85
C GLU A 63 5.13 -7.84 29.24
N VAL A 64 4.55 -8.65 28.30
CA VAL A 64 3.27 -9.37 28.55
C VAL A 64 3.44 -10.64 29.40
N GLY A 65 4.66 -11.17 29.50
CA GLY A 65 5.00 -12.32 30.33
C GLY A 65 4.51 -13.66 29.78
N ALA A 66 4.69 -14.73 30.57
CA ALA A 66 4.49 -16.12 30.15
C ALA A 66 3.02 -16.47 29.81
N CYS A 67 2.05 -15.77 30.41
CA CYS A 67 0.61 -16.04 30.24
C CYS A 67 -0.01 -15.17 29.12
N GLY A 68 0.75 -14.29 28.47
CA GLY A 68 0.26 -13.49 27.36
C GLY A 68 -0.16 -14.34 26.16
N PHE A 69 -1.16 -13.86 25.40
CA PHE A 69 -1.58 -14.51 24.15
C PHE A 69 -0.41 -14.60 23.15
N MET A 70 0.37 -13.55 23.03
CA MET A 70 1.56 -13.52 22.15
C MET A 70 2.54 -14.64 22.50
N THR A 71 2.77 -14.88 23.80
CA THR A 71 3.71 -15.91 24.28
C THR A 71 3.17 -17.32 24.03
N THR A 72 1.87 -17.54 24.24
CA THR A 72 1.28 -18.89 24.21
C THR A 72 0.73 -19.29 22.85
N GLN A 73 0.16 -18.36 22.08
CA GLN A 73 -0.55 -18.61 20.84
C GLN A 73 -0.05 -17.78 19.65
N GLY A 74 0.80 -16.79 19.89
CA GLY A 74 1.23 -15.84 18.86
C GLY A 74 1.86 -16.50 17.65
N ARG A 75 2.71 -17.53 17.84
CA ARG A 75 3.34 -18.26 16.73
C ARG A 75 2.33 -19.04 15.86
N ASN A 76 1.26 -19.56 16.45
CA ASN A 76 0.20 -20.23 15.70
C ASN A 76 -0.55 -19.20 14.83
N LEU A 77 -0.79 -18.00 15.39
CA LEU A 77 -1.39 -16.92 14.63
C LEU A 77 -0.50 -16.47 13.46
N VAL A 78 0.81 -16.29 13.68
CA VAL A 78 1.77 -16.02 12.60
C VAL A 78 1.70 -17.06 11.50
N ALA A 79 1.68 -18.34 11.85
CA ALA A 79 1.63 -19.44 10.88
C ALA A 79 0.35 -19.41 10.03
N SER A 80 -0.82 -19.09 10.64
CA SER A 80 -2.08 -18.97 9.90
C SER A 80 -2.03 -17.88 8.83
N TYR A 81 -1.43 -16.72 9.12
CA TYR A 81 -1.26 -15.64 8.14
C TYR A 81 -0.16 -15.96 7.13
N ALA A 82 0.91 -16.64 7.51
CA ALA A 82 2.02 -16.98 6.62
C ALA A 82 1.58 -17.88 5.45
N ALA A 83 0.52 -18.69 5.62
CA ALA A 83 -0.02 -19.54 4.56
C ALA A 83 -0.50 -18.75 3.32
N TYR A 84 -0.87 -17.47 3.49
CA TYR A 84 -1.38 -16.63 2.41
C TYR A 84 -0.34 -15.69 1.81
N LYS A 85 0.84 -15.61 2.40
CA LYS A 85 1.91 -14.68 2.04
C LYS A 85 2.36 -14.82 0.58
N GLU A 86 2.62 -16.06 0.15
CA GLU A 86 3.15 -16.32 -1.19
C GLU A 86 2.16 -15.95 -2.30
N SER A 87 0.87 -16.20 -2.10
CA SER A 87 -0.16 -15.83 -3.07
C SER A 87 -0.35 -14.30 -3.19
N ALA A 88 -0.10 -13.57 -2.10
CA ALA A 88 -0.20 -12.10 -2.08
C ALA A 88 1.04 -11.42 -2.70
N TRP A 89 2.21 -12.07 -2.71
CA TRP A 89 3.48 -11.46 -3.06
C TRP A 89 3.50 -10.76 -4.42
N PRO A 90 3.01 -11.33 -5.54
CA PRO A 90 3.12 -10.68 -6.85
C PRO A 90 2.44 -9.30 -6.89
N THR A 91 1.31 -9.16 -6.20
CA THR A 91 0.57 -7.88 -6.10
C THR A 91 1.21 -6.97 -5.04
N ALA A 92 1.59 -7.51 -3.90
CA ALA A 92 2.27 -6.78 -2.83
C ALA A 92 3.60 -6.18 -3.30
N ARG A 93 4.37 -6.91 -4.11
CA ARG A 93 5.62 -6.43 -4.71
C ARG A 93 5.41 -5.18 -5.58
N LYS A 94 4.39 -5.21 -6.45
CA LYS A 94 4.06 -4.04 -7.29
C LYS A 94 3.69 -2.83 -6.44
N ALA A 95 2.84 -3.04 -5.45
CA ALA A 95 2.40 -2.00 -4.53
C ALA A 95 3.58 -1.46 -3.69
N PHE A 96 4.47 -2.31 -3.21
CA PHE A 96 5.69 -1.93 -2.50
C PHE A 96 6.56 -0.99 -3.33
N PHE A 97 6.85 -1.34 -4.59
CA PHE A 97 7.66 -0.48 -5.46
C PHE A 97 6.96 0.82 -5.83
N ARG A 98 5.65 0.82 -5.96
CA ARG A 98 4.87 2.05 -6.16
C ARG A 98 5.01 3.00 -4.97
N LEU A 99 4.90 2.47 -3.74
CA LEU A 99 5.10 3.26 -2.51
C LEU A 99 6.54 3.75 -2.35
N ALA A 100 7.51 2.90 -2.60
CA ALA A 100 8.92 3.25 -2.50
C ALA A 100 9.31 4.32 -3.52
N GLY A 101 8.81 4.21 -4.77
CA GLY A 101 9.06 5.17 -5.84
C GLY A 101 8.36 6.51 -5.67
N SER A 102 7.32 6.62 -4.84
CA SER A 102 6.65 7.88 -4.54
C SER A 102 7.45 8.82 -3.63
N LYS A 103 8.50 8.30 -2.98
CA LYS A 103 9.41 9.09 -2.12
C LYS A 103 10.64 9.49 -2.93
N SER A 104 10.79 10.79 -3.19
CA SER A 104 11.81 11.37 -4.07
C SER A 104 13.26 11.01 -3.72
N ASP A 105 13.56 10.70 -2.45
CA ASP A 105 14.93 10.44 -1.98
C ASP A 105 15.38 8.96 -2.11
N SER A 106 14.53 8.08 -2.62
CA SER A 106 14.78 6.62 -2.63
C SER A 106 14.94 5.99 -4.02
N SER A 107 15.08 6.79 -5.08
CA SER A 107 15.05 6.30 -6.47
C SER A 107 16.14 5.28 -6.80
N GLU A 108 17.38 5.50 -6.34
CA GLU A 108 18.50 4.60 -6.61
C GLU A 108 18.40 3.30 -5.79
N ALA A 109 18.10 3.39 -4.49
CA ALA A 109 17.89 2.23 -3.63
C ALA A 109 16.70 1.38 -4.12
N THR A 110 15.60 2.03 -4.53
CA THR A 110 14.43 1.37 -5.10
C THR A 110 14.76 0.66 -6.40
N ALA A 111 15.56 1.29 -7.28
CA ALA A 111 16.00 0.69 -8.53
C ALA A 111 16.93 -0.53 -8.30
N MET A 112 17.77 -0.49 -7.28
CA MET A 112 18.59 -1.64 -6.87
C MET A 112 17.72 -2.79 -6.34
N MET A 113 16.78 -2.51 -5.44
CA MET A 113 15.84 -3.51 -4.91
C MET A 113 14.98 -4.13 -6.02
N ALA A 114 14.57 -3.36 -7.03
CA ALA A 114 13.78 -3.86 -8.15
C ALA A 114 14.48 -4.94 -8.98
N LYS A 115 15.82 -4.96 -8.97
CA LYS A 115 16.67 -5.96 -9.66
C LYS A 115 16.91 -7.21 -8.80
N MET A 116 16.54 -7.21 -7.52
CA MET A 116 16.71 -8.36 -6.65
C MET A 116 15.72 -9.47 -7.04
N PRO A 117 16.16 -10.74 -7.05
CA PRO A 117 15.26 -11.88 -7.18
C PRO A 117 14.30 -11.95 -5.99
N ASP A 118 13.08 -12.45 -6.20
CA ASP A 118 12.05 -12.50 -5.16
C ASP A 118 12.51 -13.26 -3.91
N ALA A 119 13.28 -14.33 -4.08
CA ALA A 119 13.86 -15.10 -2.98
C ALA A 119 14.77 -14.29 -2.02
N ALA A 120 15.35 -13.19 -2.50
CA ALA A 120 16.15 -12.28 -1.67
C ALA A 120 15.35 -11.04 -1.24
N LEU A 121 14.44 -10.56 -2.08
CA LEU A 121 13.65 -9.36 -1.82
C LEU A 121 12.60 -9.59 -0.72
N GLN A 122 11.90 -10.74 -0.73
CA GLN A 122 10.88 -11.05 0.28
C GLN A 122 11.43 -10.99 1.71
N PRO A 123 12.47 -11.77 2.09
CA PRO A 123 12.98 -11.74 3.45
C PRO A 123 13.59 -10.38 3.83
N PHE A 124 14.12 -9.62 2.86
CA PHE A 124 14.59 -8.26 3.11
C PHE A 124 13.43 -7.34 3.51
N VAL A 125 12.32 -7.35 2.75
CA VAL A 125 11.12 -6.54 3.04
C VAL A 125 10.49 -6.97 4.36
N GLU A 126 10.41 -8.26 4.63
CA GLU A 126 9.90 -8.81 5.90
C GLU A 126 10.72 -8.34 7.11
N GLY A 127 12.04 -8.43 7.03
CA GLY A 127 12.93 -7.97 8.08
C GLY A 127 12.79 -6.48 8.35
N MET A 128 12.64 -5.68 7.30
CA MET A 128 12.41 -4.24 7.41
C MET A 128 11.08 -3.93 8.10
N ILE A 129 9.99 -4.62 7.75
CA ILE A 129 8.68 -4.45 8.38
C ILE A 129 8.74 -4.83 9.87
N GLY A 130 9.28 -6.00 10.20
CA GLY A 130 9.40 -6.46 11.60
C GLY A 130 10.20 -5.49 12.46
N GLY A 131 11.35 -5.01 11.95
CA GLY A 131 12.19 -4.04 12.64
C GLY A 131 11.50 -2.69 12.87
N MET A 132 10.74 -2.21 11.90
CA MET A 132 9.96 -0.96 12.04
C MET A 132 8.89 -1.07 13.12
N ILE A 133 8.21 -2.20 13.25
CA ILE A 133 7.17 -2.39 14.26
C ILE A 133 7.77 -2.29 15.66
N GLY A 134 8.85 -3.04 15.95
CA GLY A 134 9.51 -3.00 17.24
C GLY A 134 9.96 -1.58 17.64
N SER A 135 10.50 -0.81 16.68
CA SER A 135 10.99 0.56 16.95
C SER A 135 9.87 1.60 17.16
N LYS A 136 8.63 1.32 16.76
CA LYS A 136 7.50 2.25 16.89
C LYS A 136 6.66 2.04 18.15
N LEU A 137 6.80 0.90 18.81
CA LEU A 137 6.06 0.59 20.03
C LEU A 137 6.63 1.31 21.23
N LYS A 138 5.74 1.91 22.03
CA LYS A 138 6.10 2.55 23.30
C LYS A 138 5.82 1.59 24.47
N PRO A 139 6.53 1.73 25.59
CA PRO A 139 6.22 1.00 26.82
C PRO A 139 4.73 1.11 27.18
N GLY A 140 4.12 0.02 27.63
CA GLY A 140 2.70 -0.06 27.98
C GLY A 140 1.76 -0.34 26.80
N GLN A 141 2.22 -0.28 25.54
CA GLN A 141 1.39 -0.62 24.38
C GLN A 141 1.32 -2.13 24.13
N CYS A 142 2.24 -2.91 24.69
CA CYS A 142 2.28 -4.36 24.49
C CYS A 142 1.05 -5.09 25.04
N THR A 143 0.50 -4.64 26.16
CA THR A 143 -0.74 -5.22 26.71
C THR A 143 -1.92 -5.02 25.76
N ILE A 144 -2.01 -3.85 25.11
CA ILE A 144 -3.05 -3.55 24.12
C ILE A 144 -2.83 -4.40 22.85
N ALA A 145 -1.58 -4.52 22.40
CA ALA A 145 -1.21 -5.32 21.24
C ALA A 145 -1.52 -6.81 21.48
N ASP A 146 -1.22 -7.36 22.68
CA ASP A 146 -1.58 -8.74 23.07
C ASP A 146 -3.10 -8.98 23.01
N LYS A 147 -3.87 -8.05 23.57
CA LYS A 147 -5.34 -8.11 23.50
C LYS A 147 -5.85 -8.06 22.07
N MET A 148 -5.27 -7.20 21.22
CA MET A 148 -5.64 -7.12 19.81
C MET A 148 -5.33 -8.41 19.05
N MET A 149 -4.15 -9.00 19.25
CA MET A 149 -3.80 -10.29 18.64
C MET A 149 -4.78 -11.40 19.04
N ARG A 150 -5.20 -11.45 20.29
CA ARG A 150 -6.21 -12.40 20.78
C ARG A 150 -7.56 -12.20 20.09
N LEU A 151 -7.97 -10.96 19.83
CA LEU A 151 -9.23 -10.64 19.12
C LEU A 151 -9.15 -10.95 17.63
N LEU A 152 -7.97 -10.85 17.03
CA LEU A 152 -7.74 -11.19 15.62
C LEU A 152 -7.66 -12.71 15.38
N ALA A 153 -7.25 -13.48 16.39
CA ALA A 153 -7.00 -14.93 16.25
C ALA A 153 -8.18 -15.75 15.69
N PRO A 154 -9.45 -15.48 16.06
CA PRO A 154 -10.59 -16.22 15.51
C PRO A 154 -10.99 -15.77 14.10
N LEU A 155 -10.43 -14.67 13.58
CA LEU A 155 -10.77 -14.14 12.26
C LEU A 155 -9.96 -14.85 11.17
N PRO A 156 -10.59 -15.26 10.06
CA PRO A 156 -9.86 -15.71 8.89
C PRO A 156 -8.91 -14.61 8.37
N PRO A 157 -7.68 -14.94 7.93
CA PRO A 157 -6.72 -13.97 7.43
C PRO A 157 -7.24 -13.07 6.30
N GLU A 158 -8.09 -13.61 5.43
CA GLU A 158 -8.72 -12.86 4.34
C GLU A 158 -9.61 -11.74 4.87
N ASN A 159 -10.45 -12.04 5.86
CA ASN A 159 -11.36 -11.06 6.47
C ASN A 159 -10.59 -9.95 7.20
N THR A 160 -9.47 -10.30 7.83
CA THR A 160 -8.59 -9.33 8.49
C THR A 160 -7.95 -8.39 7.48
N SER A 161 -7.47 -8.90 6.34
CA SER A 161 -6.88 -8.09 5.28
C SER A 161 -7.90 -7.15 4.62
N GLU A 162 -9.14 -7.62 4.45
CA GLU A 162 -10.25 -6.81 3.93
C GLU A 162 -10.67 -5.72 4.93
N LEU A 163 -10.77 -6.08 6.22
CA LEU A 163 -11.08 -5.12 7.29
C LEU A 163 -10.02 -4.02 7.36
N LEU A 164 -8.74 -4.37 7.30
CA LEU A 164 -7.65 -3.40 7.29
C LEU A 164 -7.71 -2.49 6.05
N GLY A 165 -7.99 -3.05 4.87
CA GLY A 165 -8.20 -2.27 3.65
C GLY A 165 -9.33 -1.26 3.82
N THR A 166 -10.48 -1.70 4.31
CA THR A 166 -11.65 -0.84 4.56
C THR A 166 -11.37 0.27 5.59
N ILE A 167 -10.67 -0.06 6.68
CA ILE A 167 -10.29 0.93 7.70
C ILE A 167 -9.35 1.99 7.10
N LEU A 168 -8.41 1.59 6.26
CA LEU A 168 -7.51 2.52 5.59
C LEU A 168 -8.25 3.41 4.60
N GLU A 169 -9.19 2.88 3.82
CA GLU A 169 -10.05 3.66 2.92
C GLU A 169 -10.87 4.70 3.68
N LEU A 170 -11.47 4.33 4.82
CA LEU A 170 -12.23 5.25 5.67
C LEU A 170 -11.34 6.33 6.28
N ALA A 171 -10.13 5.97 6.73
CA ALA A 171 -9.19 6.91 7.31
C ALA A 171 -8.67 7.95 6.31
N GLU A 172 -8.64 7.63 5.01
CA GLU A 172 -8.27 8.56 3.94
C GLU A 172 -9.40 9.50 3.54
N GLY A 173 -10.67 9.12 3.75
CA GLY A 173 -11.82 9.97 3.48
C GLY A 173 -11.76 11.32 4.21
N ASP A 174 -11.09 11.38 5.36
CA ASP A 174 -10.97 12.56 6.22
C ASP A 174 -9.66 13.34 6.03
N LYS A 175 -8.65 12.80 5.35
CA LYS A 175 -7.34 13.47 5.18
C LYS A 175 -6.78 13.22 3.76
N LYS A 176 -6.20 14.27 3.17
CA LYS A 176 -5.55 14.20 1.84
C LYS A 176 -4.36 13.22 1.75
N SER A 177 -3.99 12.56 2.84
CA SER A 177 -2.98 11.51 2.89
C SER A 177 -3.24 10.63 4.11
N GLY A 178 -3.44 9.34 3.94
CA GLY A 178 -3.59 8.36 5.01
C GLY A 178 -2.32 8.23 5.88
N PRO A 179 -2.36 7.36 6.93
CA PRO A 179 -1.22 7.15 7.82
C PRO A 179 0.03 6.76 7.02
N GLY A 180 1.08 7.57 7.10
CA GLY A 180 2.33 7.35 6.37
C GLY A 180 2.39 7.92 4.95
N GLY A 181 1.41 8.76 4.53
CA GLY A 181 1.40 9.36 3.20
C GLY A 181 0.94 8.40 2.09
N LEU A 182 0.16 7.40 2.47
CA LEU A 182 -0.41 6.41 1.55
C LEU A 182 -1.64 7.03 0.88
N ALA A 183 -1.62 7.22 -0.42
CA ALA A 183 -2.81 7.57 -1.17
C ALA A 183 -3.49 6.28 -1.68
N ILE A 184 -4.78 6.08 -1.37
CA ILE A 184 -5.59 4.98 -1.91
C ILE A 184 -6.47 5.53 -3.03
N CYS A 185 -6.54 4.82 -4.15
CA CYS A 185 -7.38 5.21 -5.27
C CYS A 185 -8.85 5.10 -4.86
N LYS A 186 -9.63 6.15 -5.11
CA LYS A 186 -11.08 6.08 -4.90
C LYS A 186 -11.66 5.12 -5.92
N SER A 187 -12.41 4.14 -5.44
CA SER A 187 -13.23 3.23 -6.26
C SER A 187 -14.35 3.97 -6.97
#